data_ff7e64865f00efcb82edd190f6b9d925
#
_entry.id   ff7e64865f00efcb82edd190f6b9d925
#
_cell.length_a   1.000
_cell.length_b   1.000
_cell.length_c   1.000
_cell.angle_alpha   90.00
_cell.angle_beta   90.00
_cell.angle_gamma   90.00
#
_symmetry.space_group_name_H-M   'P 1'
#
loop_
_entity.id
_entity.type
_entity.pdbx_description
1 polymer ?
#
loop_
_entity_poly.entity_id
_entity_poly.type
_entity_poly.pdbx_seq_one_letter_code
_entity_poly.pdbx_strand_id
1 'polypeptide(L)'
;MQVTNLQARRFLLKKQGLWGPYRFRGKQGALAYIRQAGCIQFDPIDVCGKNPELALQSRVAGFRKEMLSSLLYKDRLLLDYFDKNLSIFPAEDWKCFGRTRDAFRRRLRSGEEIAEVEEEVLRLMREKGAVC
;
A
#
# COMPACT_ATOMS: atom_id res chain seq x y z
N MET A 1 11.11 -30.19 -10.98
CA MET A 1 12.31 -29.45 -10.54
C MET A 1 12.38 -29.55 -9.02
N GLN A 2 13.45 -30.11 -8.48
CA GLN A 2 13.63 -30.17 -7.02
C GLN A 2 14.56 -29.02 -6.60
N VAL A 3 14.22 -28.35 -5.53
CA VAL A 3 15.03 -27.27 -4.92
C VAL A 3 15.34 -27.61 -3.48
N THR A 4 16.56 -27.35 -3.02
CA THR A 4 16.93 -27.51 -1.62
C THR A 4 16.33 -26.40 -0.76
N ASN A 5 16.17 -26.64 0.55
CA ASN A 5 15.72 -25.62 1.50
C ASN A 5 16.59 -24.34 1.46
N LEU A 6 17.89 -24.50 1.27
CA LEU A 6 18.81 -23.38 1.17
C LEU A 6 18.56 -22.55 -0.10
N GLN A 7 18.34 -23.21 -1.24
CA GLN A 7 18.00 -22.52 -2.49
C GLN A 7 16.67 -21.79 -2.40
N ALA A 8 15.65 -22.42 -1.78
CA ALA A 8 14.35 -21.77 -1.57
C ALA A 8 14.47 -20.52 -0.67
N ARG A 9 15.18 -20.61 0.45
CA ARG A 9 15.44 -19.46 1.34
C ARG A 9 16.17 -18.33 0.62
N ARG A 10 17.23 -18.64 -0.13
CA ARG A 10 17.99 -17.64 -0.90
C ARG A 10 17.12 -16.97 -1.96
N PHE A 11 16.29 -17.74 -2.66
CA PHE A 11 15.36 -17.21 -3.64
C PHE A 11 14.36 -16.22 -2.99
N LEU A 12 13.74 -16.61 -1.87
CA LEU A 12 12.78 -15.76 -1.16
C LEU A 12 13.43 -14.47 -0.66
N LEU A 13 14.59 -14.55 -0.01
CA LEU A 13 15.31 -13.36 0.46
C LEU A 13 15.69 -12.43 -0.70
N LYS A 14 16.17 -12.99 -1.81
CA LYS A 14 16.51 -12.21 -3.00
C LYS A 14 15.27 -11.57 -3.64
N LYS A 15 14.16 -12.31 -3.74
CA LYS A 15 12.88 -11.80 -4.25
C LYS A 15 12.36 -10.66 -3.39
N GLN A 16 12.47 -10.78 -2.07
CA GLN A 16 12.05 -9.77 -1.12
C GLN A 16 13.01 -8.56 -1.01
N GLY A 17 14.10 -8.54 -1.77
CA GLY A 17 15.08 -7.44 -1.73
C GLY A 17 15.92 -7.39 -0.45
N LEU A 18 15.99 -8.51 0.30
CA LEU A 18 16.69 -8.62 1.58
C LEU A 18 18.07 -9.30 1.47
N TRP A 19 18.47 -9.70 0.28
CA TRP A 19 19.75 -10.34 0.05
C TRP A 19 20.42 -9.90 -1.24
N GLY A 20 21.72 -9.56 -1.12
CA GLY A 20 22.54 -9.04 -2.20
C GLY A 20 22.49 -7.50 -2.28
N PRO A 21 23.04 -6.91 -3.34
CA PRO A 21 23.01 -5.47 -3.52
C PRO A 21 21.56 -4.96 -3.70
N TYR A 22 21.31 -3.74 -3.25
CA TYR A 22 20.00 -3.10 -3.40
C TYR A 22 19.57 -3.03 -4.87
N ARG A 23 18.46 -3.69 -5.18
CA ARG A 23 17.84 -3.68 -6.51
C ARG A 23 16.93 -2.47 -6.71
N PHE A 24 16.37 -1.96 -5.62
CA PHE A 24 15.45 -0.84 -5.61
C PHE A 24 16.14 0.40 -5.07
N ARG A 25 15.92 1.57 -5.69
CA ARG A 25 16.56 2.83 -5.29
C ARG A 25 15.59 4.00 -5.40
N GLY A 26 15.57 4.85 -4.37
CA GLY A 26 14.75 6.07 -4.34
C GLY A 26 13.25 5.83 -4.51
N LYS A 27 12.52 6.88 -4.88
CA LYS A 27 11.05 6.84 -4.99
C LYS A 27 10.56 5.81 -6.03
N GLN A 28 11.17 5.76 -7.20
CA GLN A 28 10.80 4.78 -8.22
C GLN A 28 11.09 3.34 -7.80
N GLY A 29 12.18 3.14 -7.04
CA GLY A 29 12.49 1.84 -6.47
C GLY A 29 11.47 1.41 -5.41
N ALA A 30 10.95 2.33 -4.60
CA ALA A 30 9.89 2.05 -3.64
C ALA A 30 8.61 1.57 -4.36
N LEU A 31 8.18 2.28 -5.40
CA LEU A 31 7.04 1.88 -6.24
C LEU A 31 7.27 0.51 -6.89
N ALA A 32 8.45 0.29 -7.47
CA ALA A 32 8.80 -0.97 -8.13
C ALA A 32 8.81 -2.16 -7.13
N TYR A 33 9.28 -1.93 -5.91
CA TYR A 33 9.22 -2.94 -4.85
C TYR A 33 7.78 -3.29 -4.47
N ILE A 34 6.91 -2.30 -4.24
CA ILE A 34 5.51 -2.52 -3.89
C ILE A 34 4.79 -3.27 -5.01
N ARG A 35 5.01 -2.91 -6.29
CA ARG A 35 4.50 -3.65 -7.45
C ARG A 35 4.97 -5.11 -7.47
N GLN A 36 6.25 -5.36 -7.18
CA GLN A 36 6.77 -6.73 -7.13
C GLN A 36 6.21 -7.53 -5.95
N ALA A 37 5.99 -6.89 -4.80
CA ALA A 37 5.43 -7.53 -3.60
C ALA A 37 3.91 -7.75 -3.71
N GLY A 38 3.23 -6.94 -4.52
CA GLY A 38 1.77 -6.84 -4.62
C GLY A 38 1.20 -5.85 -3.62
N CYS A 39 1.63 -5.91 -2.38
CA CYS A 39 1.29 -4.94 -1.34
C CYS A 39 2.34 -4.92 -0.24
N ILE A 40 2.28 -3.89 0.60
CA ILE A 40 2.95 -3.83 1.90
C ILE A 40 1.92 -3.54 2.98
N GLN A 41 2.05 -4.19 4.14
CA GLN A 41 1.13 -3.98 5.24
C GLN A 41 1.27 -2.55 5.77
N PHE A 42 0.13 -1.92 6.02
CA PHE A 42 0.05 -0.66 6.76
C PHE A 42 -0.37 -0.97 8.21
N ASP A 43 0.52 -0.69 9.15
CA ASP A 43 0.23 -0.74 10.58
C ASP A 43 0.40 0.68 11.13
N PRO A 44 -0.62 1.27 11.78
CA PRO A 44 -0.55 2.61 12.34
C PRO A 44 0.32 2.70 13.59
N ILE A 45 0.70 1.57 14.20
CA ILE A 45 1.57 1.55 15.38
C ILE A 45 2.96 2.07 14.99
N ASP A 46 3.41 3.10 15.69
CA ASP A 46 4.67 3.82 15.43
C ASP A 46 5.51 3.85 16.72
N VAL A 47 6.15 2.72 17.04
CA VAL A 47 7.06 2.65 18.20
C VAL A 47 8.51 2.99 17.80
N CYS A 48 8.96 2.43 16.68
CA CYS A 48 10.30 2.67 16.12
C CYS A 48 10.28 3.04 14.64
N GLY A 49 9.12 3.46 14.14
CA GLY A 49 8.80 3.76 12.75
C GLY A 49 7.59 2.97 12.28
N LYS A 50 6.86 3.52 11.33
CA LYS A 50 5.70 2.85 10.74
C LYS A 50 6.11 1.63 9.92
N ASN A 51 5.39 0.55 10.05
CA ASN A 51 5.68 -0.71 9.35
C ASN A 51 5.98 -0.53 7.84
N PRO A 52 5.18 0.18 7.03
CA PRO A 52 5.47 0.35 5.61
C PRO A 52 6.77 1.11 5.35
N GLU A 53 7.12 2.09 6.20
CA GLU A 53 8.37 2.84 6.09
C GLU A 53 9.57 1.95 6.39
N LEU A 54 9.51 1.15 7.47
CA LEU A 54 10.55 0.19 7.84
C LEU A 54 10.73 -0.90 6.77
N ALA A 55 9.62 -1.37 6.20
CA ALA A 55 9.65 -2.35 5.11
C ALA A 55 10.38 -1.80 3.87
N LEU A 56 10.14 -0.55 3.50
CA LEU A 56 10.81 0.10 2.38
C LEU A 56 12.25 0.49 2.71
N GLN A 57 12.53 0.98 3.91
CA GLN A 57 13.88 1.34 4.35
C GLN A 57 14.84 0.16 4.27
N SER A 58 14.39 -1.05 4.60
CA SER A 58 15.22 -2.25 4.55
C SER A 58 15.47 -2.79 3.13
N ARG A 59 14.77 -2.31 2.10
CA ARG A 59 14.79 -2.87 0.74
C ARG A 59 15.15 -1.88 -0.35
N VAL A 60 15.04 -0.58 -0.05
CA VAL A 60 15.18 0.49 -1.05
C VAL A 60 16.32 1.41 -0.64
N ALA A 61 17.40 1.41 -1.41
CA ALA A 61 18.52 2.30 -1.15
C ALA A 61 18.10 3.77 -1.28
N GLY A 62 18.46 4.58 -0.27
CA GLY A 62 18.13 6.00 -0.25
C GLY A 62 16.64 6.28 -0.04
N PHE A 63 15.87 5.33 0.52
CA PHE A 63 14.47 5.57 0.88
C PHE A 63 14.35 6.66 1.95
N ARG A 64 13.34 7.50 1.80
CA ARG A 64 12.89 8.49 2.79
C ARG A 64 11.36 8.45 2.85
N LYS A 65 10.79 8.66 4.03
CA LYS A 65 9.34 8.59 4.28
C LYS A 65 8.51 9.51 3.38
N GLU A 66 9.07 10.66 3.01
CA GLU A 66 8.42 11.62 2.10
C GLU A 66 8.19 11.03 0.71
N MET A 67 8.99 10.03 0.30
CA MET A 67 8.80 9.33 -0.97
C MET A 67 7.52 8.49 -0.97
N LEU A 68 7.23 7.79 0.14
CA LEU A 68 6.00 7.02 0.29
C LEU A 68 4.78 7.95 0.35
N SER A 69 4.86 9.01 1.13
CA SER A 69 3.83 10.05 1.22
C SER A 69 3.55 10.69 -0.15
N SER A 70 4.61 10.99 -0.93
CA SER A 70 4.46 11.50 -2.29
C SER A 70 3.73 10.50 -3.21
N LEU A 71 4.09 9.22 -3.16
CA LEU A 71 3.46 8.17 -3.99
C LEU A 71 1.97 7.98 -3.65
N LEU A 72 1.59 8.13 -2.37
CA LEU A 72 0.21 8.00 -1.91
C LEU A 72 -0.63 9.24 -2.26
N TYR A 73 -0.16 10.43 -1.87
CA TYR A 73 -1.03 11.63 -1.81
C TYR A 73 -0.78 12.62 -2.93
N LYS A 74 0.44 12.70 -3.48
CA LYS A 74 0.80 13.63 -4.56
C LYS A 74 0.72 12.98 -5.93
N ASP A 75 1.48 11.90 -6.11
CA ASP A 75 1.54 11.18 -7.39
C ASP A 75 0.32 10.26 -7.58
N ARG A 76 -0.32 9.82 -6.48
CA ARG A 76 -1.48 8.92 -6.45
C ARG A 76 -1.25 7.61 -7.21
N LEU A 77 -0.02 7.10 -7.14
CA LEU A 77 0.37 5.82 -7.74
C LEU A 77 0.17 4.63 -6.79
N LEU A 78 -0.07 4.92 -5.52
CA LEU A 78 -0.39 3.96 -4.48
C LEU A 78 -1.70 4.32 -3.81
N LEU A 79 -2.38 3.31 -3.28
CA LEU A 79 -3.58 3.42 -2.46
C LEU A 79 -3.37 2.61 -1.18
N ASP A 80 -4.05 3.00 -0.12
CA ASP A 80 -4.22 2.21 1.10
C ASP A 80 -5.67 1.75 1.22
N TYR A 81 -5.86 0.45 1.44
CA TYR A 81 -7.18 -0.13 1.61
C TYR A 81 -7.09 -1.50 2.31
N PHE A 82 -8.25 -2.03 2.67
CA PHE A 82 -8.34 -3.36 3.27
C PHE A 82 -8.21 -4.46 2.21
N ASP A 83 -7.16 -5.27 2.36
CA ASP A 83 -7.07 -6.62 1.80
C ASP A 83 -7.35 -7.63 2.94
N LYS A 84 -6.40 -8.42 3.36
CA LYS A 84 -6.49 -9.21 4.60
C LYS A 84 -6.42 -8.29 5.84
N ASN A 85 -5.52 -7.33 5.79
CA ASN A 85 -5.34 -6.22 6.73
C ASN A 85 -5.26 -4.92 5.93
N LEU A 86 -5.16 -3.77 6.61
CA LEU A 86 -4.88 -2.52 5.93
C LEU A 86 -3.53 -2.61 5.22
N SER A 87 -3.50 -2.32 3.94
CA SER A 87 -2.34 -2.53 3.06
C SER A 87 -2.19 -1.37 2.08
N ILE A 88 -0.94 -1.08 1.71
CA ILE A 88 -0.60 -0.16 0.64
C ILE A 88 -0.26 -0.97 -0.60
N PHE A 89 -0.89 -0.67 -1.73
CA PHE A 89 -0.74 -1.39 -3.00
C PHE A 89 -0.79 -0.44 -4.20
N PRO A 90 -0.36 -0.88 -5.40
CA PRO A 90 -0.42 -0.06 -6.61
C PRO A 90 -1.85 0.37 -6.95
N ALA A 91 -2.04 1.64 -7.32
CA ALA A 91 -3.38 2.17 -7.66
C ALA A 91 -4.02 1.45 -8.87
N GLU A 92 -3.21 0.94 -9.79
CA GLU A 92 -3.66 0.13 -10.92
C GLU A 92 -4.36 -1.17 -10.51
N ASP A 93 -4.09 -1.70 -9.31
CA ASP A 93 -4.69 -2.92 -8.78
C ASP A 93 -6.07 -2.69 -8.14
N TRP A 94 -6.51 -1.42 -8.00
CA TRP A 94 -7.83 -1.07 -7.44
C TRP A 94 -9.00 -1.83 -8.08
N LYS A 95 -8.92 -2.09 -9.37
CA LYS A 95 -9.90 -2.87 -10.11
C LYS A 95 -10.11 -4.29 -9.57
N CYS A 96 -9.08 -4.88 -8.95
CA CYS A 96 -9.14 -6.23 -8.38
C CYS A 96 -9.92 -6.29 -7.06
N PHE A 97 -10.16 -5.14 -6.41
CA PHE A 97 -10.81 -5.05 -5.10
C PHE A 97 -12.35 -4.94 -5.15
N GLY A 98 -12.99 -5.17 -6.30
CA GLY A 98 -14.44 -5.06 -6.47
C GLY A 98 -15.22 -5.87 -5.43
N ARG A 99 -14.91 -7.15 -5.26
CA ARG A 99 -15.57 -8.03 -4.27
C ARG A 99 -15.39 -7.55 -2.84
N THR A 100 -14.21 -7.06 -2.50
CA THR A 100 -13.89 -6.53 -1.16
C THR A 100 -14.72 -5.28 -0.88
N ARG A 101 -14.77 -4.34 -1.82
CA ARG A 101 -15.60 -3.13 -1.72
C ARG A 101 -17.08 -3.46 -1.56
N ASP A 102 -17.60 -4.38 -2.35
CA ASP A 102 -19.00 -4.81 -2.26
C ASP A 102 -19.32 -5.48 -0.93
N ALA A 103 -18.37 -6.28 -0.40
CA ALA A 103 -18.54 -6.89 0.91
C ALA A 103 -18.58 -5.85 2.04
N PHE A 104 -17.75 -4.81 1.97
CA PHE A 104 -17.78 -3.70 2.93
C PHE A 104 -19.06 -2.88 2.82
N ARG A 105 -19.51 -2.53 1.60
CA ARG A 105 -20.79 -1.82 1.40
C ARG A 105 -21.98 -2.55 2.00
N ARG A 106 -22.05 -3.88 1.84
CA ARG A 106 -23.14 -4.69 2.43
C ARG A 106 -23.10 -4.77 3.96
N ARG A 107 -21.95 -4.47 4.56
CA ARG A 107 -21.78 -4.49 6.04
C ARG A 107 -22.01 -3.13 6.70
N LEU A 108 -22.24 -2.07 5.93
CA LEU A 108 -22.60 -0.76 6.47
C LEU A 108 -23.93 -0.87 7.22
N ARG A 109 -23.87 -0.69 8.55
CA ARG A 109 -25.04 -0.75 9.44
C ARG A 109 -25.79 0.56 9.52
N SER A 110 -25.17 1.67 9.13
CA SER A 110 -25.67 3.03 9.28
C SER A 110 -25.77 3.76 7.93
N GLY A 111 -26.07 3.04 6.84
CA GLY A 111 -26.06 3.62 5.49
C GLY A 111 -27.10 4.75 5.32
N GLU A 112 -28.28 4.63 5.96
CA GLU A 112 -29.32 5.67 5.89
C GLU A 112 -28.97 6.89 6.75
N GLU A 113 -28.37 6.69 7.93
CA GLU A 113 -28.00 7.75 8.87
C GLU A 113 -26.87 8.66 8.36
N ILE A 114 -26.02 8.15 7.45
CA ILE A 114 -24.87 8.89 6.89
C ILE A 114 -25.10 9.39 5.47
N ALA A 115 -26.25 9.09 4.86
CA ALA A 115 -26.53 9.43 3.46
C ALA A 115 -26.41 10.94 3.17
N GLU A 116 -26.96 11.79 4.06
CA GLU A 116 -26.87 13.25 3.93
C GLU A 116 -25.42 13.74 4.03
N VAL A 117 -24.66 13.17 4.99
CA VAL A 117 -23.24 13.50 5.20
C VAL A 117 -22.41 13.02 4.02
N GLU A 118 -22.69 11.83 3.48
CA GLU A 118 -22.01 11.30 2.30
C GLU A 118 -22.21 12.23 1.10
N GLU A 119 -23.43 12.70 0.86
CA GLU A 119 -23.74 13.60 -0.26
C GLU A 119 -23.00 14.94 -0.14
N GLU A 120 -22.95 15.51 1.07
CA GLU A 120 -22.19 16.75 1.32
C GLU A 120 -20.68 16.55 1.14
N VAL A 121 -20.11 15.48 1.65
CA VAL A 121 -18.69 15.13 1.46
C VAL A 121 -18.38 14.97 -0.02
N LEU A 122 -19.20 14.24 -0.77
CA LEU A 122 -19.02 14.07 -2.21
C LEU A 122 -19.10 15.41 -2.98
N ARG A 123 -20.00 16.30 -2.58
CA ARG A 123 -20.08 17.65 -3.14
C ARG A 123 -18.80 18.44 -2.89
N LEU A 124 -18.33 18.48 -1.63
CA LEU A 124 -17.08 19.14 -1.27
C LEU A 124 -15.86 18.59 -2.01
N MET A 125 -15.79 17.26 -2.18
CA MET A 125 -14.71 16.63 -2.93
C MET A 125 -14.73 16.97 -4.41
N ARG A 126 -15.91 17.15 -5.02
CA ARG A 126 -16.04 17.59 -6.41
C ARG A 126 -15.61 19.05 -6.59
N GLU A 127 -15.92 19.91 -5.62
CA GLU A 127 -15.60 21.33 -5.67
C GLU A 127 -14.13 21.62 -5.32
N LYS A 128 -13.58 20.97 -4.30
CA LYS A 128 -12.27 21.27 -3.71
C LYS A 128 -11.19 20.24 -4.00
N GLY A 129 -11.55 19.10 -4.58
CA GLY A 129 -10.67 17.94 -4.71
C GLY A 129 -10.54 17.15 -3.40
N ALA A 130 -9.38 16.53 -3.17
CA ALA A 130 -9.14 15.78 -1.94
C ALA A 130 -9.15 16.73 -0.73
N VAL A 131 -9.96 16.41 0.27
CA VAL A 131 -10.07 17.15 1.54
C VAL A 131 -9.58 16.28 2.69
N CYS A 132 -8.93 16.88 3.68
CA CYS A 132 -8.49 16.27 4.93
C CYS A 132 -9.25 16.90 6.08
#